data_1e1a73ddfcf51391e5d279c761167887
#
_entry.id   1e1a73ddfcf51391e5d279c761167887
#
_cell.length_a   1.000
_cell.length_b   1.000
_cell.length_c   1.000
_cell.angle_alpha   90.00
_cell.angle_beta   90.00
_cell.angle_gamma   90.00
#
_symmetry.space_group_name_H-M   'P 1'
#
loop_
_entity.id
_entity.type
_entity.pdbx_description
1 polymer ?
#
loop_
_entity_poly.entity_id
_entity_poly.type
_entity_poly.pdbx_seq_one_letter_code
_entity_poly.pdbx_strand_id
1 'polypeptide(L)'
;MSKTPSPSYRVTARNTAIASENKIHDDAVARRFGFAGGLVPGVEVYAYMTHVPVEHWGRAWLERGSAECRFTRPVYDGHLAVVTGKTANGVMDLAVESDAGLCATGRAGLAAGSVSPPNIDSFEQTFPSATRPAADERTLAPGTPLGIAAFRATAEFLARYLADIGETHALYAGEGLCHPGILLRLCNWALTQNVVLGPWIHAGSTVRNFAAARVGDELTVRAVVTANYERKGHRMVDLDALILANARTPVARIEHTAIWRPRQGLSHTT
;
A
#
# COMPACT_ATOMS: atom_id res chain seq x y z
N MET A 1 4.62 -33.94 17.99
CA MET A 1 4.84 -32.48 17.94
C MET A 1 3.53 -31.85 17.48
N SER A 2 2.81 -31.20 18.37
CA SER A 2 1.59 -30.47 18.02
C SER A 2 1.97 -29.29 17.12
N LYS A 3 1.52 -29.27 15.86
CA LYS A 3 1.71 -28.10 14.99
C LYS A 3 0.83 -26.99 15.54
N THR A 4 1.43 -25.97 16.15
CA THR A 4 0.71 -24.72 16.42
C THR A 4 0.07 -24.27 15.11
N PRO A 5 -1.26 -23.98 15.08
CA PRO A 5 -1.91 -23.53 13.87
C PRO A 5 -1.20 -22.26 13.36
N SER A 6 -0.97 -22.17 12.06
CA SER A 6 -0.41 -20.99 11.45
C SER A 6 -1.34 -19.81 11.71
N PRO A 7 -0.82 -18.62 12.11
CA PRO A 7 -1.65 -17.45 12.32
C PRO A 7 -2.40 -17.11 11.03
N SER A 8 -3.68 -16.81 11.16
CA SER A 8 -4.53 -16.48 10.01
C SER A 8 -5.54 -15.39 10.36
N TYR A 9 -5.90 -14.60 9.36
CA TYR A 9 -6.91 -13.56 9.46
C TYR A 9 -7.90 -13.67 8.30
N ARG A 10 -9.17 -13.47 8.58
CA ARG A 10 -10.26 -13.58 7.61
C ARG A 10 -11.06 -12.31 7.60
N VAL A 11 -11.25 -11.72 6.44
CA VAL A 11 -11.97 -10.47 6.28
C VAL A 11 -12.79 -10.47 4.99
N THR A 12 -13.99 -9.91 5.02
CA THR A 12 -14.73 -9.59 3.79
C THR A 12 -14.11 -8.35 3.18
N ALA A 13 -13.53 -8.52 2.00
CA ALA A 13 -12.83 -7.45 1.32
C ALA A 13 -13.80 -6.35 0.87
N ARG A 14 -13.37 -5.11 0.99
CA ARG A 14 -14.19 -3.95 0.63
C ARG A 14 -13.44 -3.05 -0.36
N ASN A 15 -14.10 -2.73 -1.46
CA ASN A 15 -13.60 -1.75 -2.42
C ASN A 15 -13.85 -0.33 -1.90
N THR A 16 -12.87 0.23 -1.21
CA THR A 16 -12.93 1.59 -0.62
C THR A 16 -12.73 2.71 -1.64
N ALA A 17 -12.48 2.37 -2.92
CA ALA A 17 -12.08 3.32 -3.96
C ALA A 17 -13.09 3.45 -5.12
N ILE A 18 -14.32 2.95 -4.98
CA ILE A 18 -15.37 3.01 -6.02
C ILE A 18 -15.57 4.46 -6.52
N ALA A 19 -15.59 5.44 -5.61
CA ALA A 19 -15.76 6.85 -5.93
C ALA A 19 -14.47 7.59 -6.33
N SER A 20 -13.33 6.88 -6.40
CA SER A 20 -12.04 7.51 -6.73
C SER A 20 -11.93 7.88 -8.21
N GLU A 21 -10.96 8.75 -8.53
CA GLU A 21 -10.58 9.05 -9.91
C GLU A 21 -10.04 7.82 -10.64
N ASN A 22 -9.43 6.88 -9.92
CA ASN A 22 -8.89 5.64 -10.49
C ASN A 22 -10.01 4.67 -10.87
N LYS A 23 -10.42 4.70 -12.12
CA LYS A 23 -11.55 3.90 -12.62
C LYS A 23 -11.28 2.40 -12.75
N ILE A 24 -10.08 1.89 -12.41
CA ILE A 24 -9.84 0.44 -12.29
C ILE A 24 -10.67 -0.19 -11.16
N HIS A 25 -11.17 0.64 -10.23
CA HIS A 25 -12.05 0.24 -9.14
C HIS A 25 -13.53 0.23 -9.51
N ASP A 26 -13.87 0.69 -10.74
CA ASP A 26 -15.22 0.62 -11.32
C ASP A 26 -15.37 -0.67 -12.13
N ASP A 27 -16.49 -1.37 -11.96
CA ASP A 27 -16.77 -2.66 -12.60
C ASP A 27 -16.71 -2.60 -14.13
N ALA A 28 -17.35 -1.58 -14.72
CA ALA A 28 -17.45 -1.48 -16.18
C ALA A 28 -16.07 -1.19 -16.80
N VAL A 29 -15.28 -0.36 -16.13
CA VAL A 29 -13.91 -0.05 -16.59
C VAL A 29 -13.00 -1.24 -16.40
N ALA A 30 -13.01 -1.88 -15.22
CA ALA A 30 -12.16 -3.03 -14.91
C ALA A 30 -12.35 -4.19 -15.91
N ARG A 31 -13.61 -4.45 -16.33
CA ARG A 31 -13.90 -5.48 -17.34
C ARG A 31 -13.23 -5.22 -18.69
N ARG A 32 -13.02 -3.95 -19.09
CA ARG A 32 -12.29 -3.60 -20.33
C ARG A 32 -10.80 -3.98 -20.25
N PHE A 33 -10.27 -4.13 -19.04
CA PHE A 33 -8.89 -4.59 -18.79
C PHE A 33 -8.80 -6.10 -18.52
N GLY A 34 -9.92 -6.84 -18.66
CA GLY A 34 -9.97 -8.30 -18.51
C GLY A 34 -10.19 -8.78 -17.06
N PHE A 35 -10.61 -7.90 -16.16
CA PHE A 35 -10.98 -8.27 -14.79
C PHE A 35 -12.48 -8.63 -14.70
N ALA A 36 -12.87 -9.39 -13.68
CA ALA A 36 -14.28 -9.75 -13.46
C ALA A 36 -15.12 -8.57 -12.95
N GLY A 37 -14.50 -7.60 -12.28
CA GLY A 37 -15.13 -6.42 -11.69
C GLY A 37 -14.10 -5.46 -11.16
N GLY A 38 -14.54 -4.39 -10.49
CA GLY A 38 -13.70 -3.39 -9.86
C GLY A 38 -12.81 -4.00 -8.78
N LEU A 39 -11.54 -3.64 -8.82
CA LEU A 39 -10.53 -4.18 -7.92
C LEU A 39 -10.63 -3.54 -6.53
N VAL A 40 -10.49 -4.34 -5.49
CA VAL A 40 -10.13 -3.82 -4.16
C VAL A 40 -8.73 -3.20 -4.26
N PRO A 41 -8.48 -1.98 -3.72
CA PRO A 41 -7.18 -1.35 -3.79
C PRO A 41 -6.07 -2.24 -3.21
N GLY A 42 -4.91 -2.31 -3.88
CA GLY A 42 -3.78 -3.09 -3.39
C GLY A 42 -3.30 -2.66 -1.99
N VAL A 43 -3.45 -1.38 -1.64
CA VAL A 43 -3.13 -0.87 -0.30
C VAL A 43 -4.06 -1.43 0.78
N GLU A 44 -5.29 -1.78 0.45
CA GLU A 44 -6.22 -2.45 1.38
C GLU A 44 -5.89 -3.94 1.51
N VAL A 45 -5.52 -4.59 0.40
CA VAL A 45 -5.03 -5.98 0.45
C VAL A 45 -3.75 -6.06 1.31
N TYR A 46 -2.86 -5.08 1.21
CA TYR A 46 -1.72 -4.95 2.13
C TYR A 46 -2.18 -4.73 3.57
N ALA A 47 -3.20 -3.90 3.79
CA ALA A 47 -3.75 -3.69 5.13
C ALA A 47 -4.21 -5.01 5.75
N TYR A 48 -4.92 -5.85 5.00
CA TYR A 48 -5.31 -7.19 5.47
C TYR A 48 -4.09 -8.05 5.83
N MET A 49 -3.05 -8.02 4.99
CA MET A 49 -1.81 -8.78 5.24
C MET A 49 -1.13 -8.39 6.55
N THR A 50 -1.15 -7.10 6.91
CA THR A 50 -0.43 -6.59 8.08
C THR A 50 -1.07 -6.93 9.41
N HIS A 51 -2.33 -7.39 9.42
CA HIS A 51 -2.98 -7.90 10.63
C HIS A 51 -2.14 -9.01 11.28
N VAL A 52 -1.67 -9.99 10.48
CA VAL A 52 -0.95 -11.17 10.99
C VAL A 52 0.39 -10.82 11.63
N PRO A 53 1.30 -10.03 11.03
CA PRO A 53 2.52 -9.59 11.71
C PRO A 53 2.26 -8.69 12.92
N VAL A 54 1.22 -7.86 12.91
CA VAL A 54 0.87 -7.02 14.07
C VAL A 54 0.33 -7.88 15.21
N GLU A 55 -0.52 -8.87 14.93
CA GLU A 55 -0.96 -9.86 15.93
C GLU A 55 0.23 -10.61 16.54
N HIS A 56 1.26 -10.92 15.73
CA HIS A 56 2.42 -11.71 16.18
C HIS A 56 3.46 -10.88 16.95
N TRP A 57 3.78 -9.64 16.49
CA TRP A 57 4.85 -8.81 17.05
C TRP A 57 4.35 -7.53 17.72
N GLY A 58 3.06 -7.24 17.64
CA GLY A 58 2.45 -6.07 18.24
C GLY A 58 3.00 -4.75 17.73
N ARG A 59 2.98 -3.76 18.60
CA ARG A 59 3.48 -2.41 18.34
C ARG A 59 4.94 -2.38 17.85
N ALA A 60 5.77 -3.30 18.33
CA ALA A 60 7.17 -3.35 17.92
C ALA A 60 7.33 -3.50 16.40
N TRP A 61 6.40 -4.18 15.72
CA TRP A 61 6.42 -4.30 14.26
C TRP A 61 6.10 -2.97 13.57
N LEU A 62 5.19 -2.18 14.11
CA LEU A 62 4.88 -0.84 13.59
C LEU A 62 6.05 0.13 13.72
N GLU A 63 6.93 -0.09 14.71
CA GLU A 63 8.06 0.80 15.02
C GLU A 63 9.37 0.40 14.32
N ARG A 64 9.59 -0.89 14.03
CA ARG A 64 10.85 -1.38 13.46
C ARG A 64 10.72 -2.63 12.60
N GLY A 65 9.51 -2.93 12.17
CA GLY A 65 9.23 -4.04 11.27
C GLY A 65 9.60 -3.73 9.83
N SER A 66 9.56 -4.78 9.03
CA SER A 66 9.63 -4.69 7.58
C SER A 66 8.59 -5.58 6.94
N ALA A 67 8.18 -5.21 5.72
CA ALA A 67 7.32 -6.03 4.90
C ALA A 67 7.69 -5.86 3.43
N GLU A 68 7.43 -6.89 2.63
CA GLU A 68 7.28 -6.80 1.19
C GLU A 68 5.93 -7.40 0.80
N CYS A 69 5.33 -6.89 -0.25
CA CYS A 69 4.10 -7.44 -0.80
C CYS A 69 4.11 -7.36 -2.32
N ARG A 70 3.49 -8.38 -2.95
CA ARG A 70 3.24 -8.46 -4.39
C ARG A 70 1.81 -8.87 -4.62
N PHE A 71 1.14 -8.15 -5.51
CA PHE A 71 -0.23 -8.47 -5.92
C PHE A 71 -0.18 -9.20 -7.27
N THR A 72 -0.74 -10.40 -7.30
CA THR A 72 -0.68 -11.29 -8.47
C THR A 72 -2.03 -11.48 -9.14
N ARG A 73 -3.10 -11.38 -8.35
CA ARG A 73 -4.49 -11.45 -8.80
C ARG A 73 -5.33 -10.44 -8.01
N PRO A 74 -6.44 -9.95 -8.59
CA PRO A 74 -7.32 -9.04 -7.86
C PRO A 74 -8.06 -9.74 -6.72
N VAL A 75 -8.35 -8.97 -5.68
CA VAL A 75 -9.39 -9.25 -4.70
C VAL A 75 -10.59 -8.39 -5.09
N TYR A 76 -11.79 -8.92 -5.02
CA TYR A 76 -13.02 -8.22 -5.39
C TYR A 76 -13.85 -7.84 -4.17
N ASP A 77 -14.69 -6.83 -4.32
CA ASP A 77 -15.59 -6.34 -3.27
C ASP A 77 -16.55 -7.44 -2.79
N GLY A 78 -16.76 -7.53 -1.49
CA GLY A 78 -17.64 -8.53 -0.88
C GLY A 78 -17.06 -9.95 -0.81
N HIS A 79 -15.93 -10.25 -1.45
CA HIS A 79 -15.31 -11.57 -1.40
C HIS A 79 -14.50 -11.78 -0.12
N LEU A 80 -14.46 -13.02 0.35
CA LEU A 80 -13.65 -13.38 1.50
C LEU A 80 -12.16 -13.35 1.13
N ALA A 81 -11.37 -12.57 1.85
CA ALA A 81 -9.92 -12.63 1.82
C ALA A 81 -9.41 -13.38 3.06
N VAL A 82 -8.57 -14.37 2.84
CA VAL A 82 -7.93 -15.17 3.90
C VAL A 82 -6.43 -14.90 3.86
N VAL A 83 -5.92 -14.31 4.93
CA VAL A 83 -4.48 -14.09 5.12
C VAL A 83 -3.93 -15.24 5.95
N THR A 84 -2.82 -15.81 5.53
CA THR A 84 -2.06 -16.80 6.29
C THR A 84 -0.63 -16.36 6.48
N GLY A 85 -0.06 -16.64 7.66
CA GLY A 85 1.33 -16.37 7.99
C GLY A 85 2.07 -17.65 8.40
N LYS A 86 3.29 -17.84 7.90
CA LYS A 86 4.17 -18.93 8.30
C LYS A 86 5.53 -18.38 8.71
N THR A 87 5.84 -18.45 10.00
CA THR A 87 7.11 -17.95 10.53
C THR A 87 8.19 -19.03 10.47
N ALA A 88 9.36 -18.67 9.92
CA ALA A 88 10.55 -19.46 9.92
C ALA A 88 11.79 -18.55 10.07
N ASN A 89 12.70 -18.87 10.95
CA ASN A 89 13.97 -18.12 11.15
C ASN A 89 13.77 -16.60 11.36
N GLY A 90 12.72 -16.20 12.09
CA GLY A 90 12.42 -14.77 12.36
C GLY A 90 11.78 -14.01 11.22
N VAL A 91 11.48 -14.66 10.10
CA VAL A 91 10.75 -14.10 8.96
C VAL A 91 9.41 -14.81 8.83
N MET A 92 8.36 -14.06 8.52
CA MET A 92 7.03 -14.55 8.30
C MET A 92 6.71 -14.44 6.80
N ASP A 93 6.52 -15.59 6.14
CA ASP A 93 5.96 -15.63 4.79
C ASP A 93 4.44 -15.44 4.90
N LEU A 94 3.89 -14.57 4.06
CA LEU A 94 2.47 -14.18 4.04
C LEU A 94 1.83 -14.53 2.69
N ALA A 95 0.59 -14.97 2.74
CA ALA A 95 -0.24 -15.17 1.56
C ALA A 95 -1.65 -14.63 1.80
N VAL A 96 -2.24 -14.05 0.76
CA VAL A 96 -3.67 -13.68 0.72
C VAL A 96 -4.34 -14.49 -0.36
N GLU A 97 -5.34 -15.25 0.03
CA GLU A 97 -6.17 -16.04 -0.87
C GLU A 97 -7.60 -15.51 -0.87
N SER A 98 -8.25 -15.58 -2.01
CA SER A 98 -9.66 -15.28 -2.19
C SER A 98 -10.22 -16.23 -3.26
N ASP A 99 -11.46 -16.05 -3.72
CA ASP A 99 -12.08 -16.91 -4.74
C ASP A 99 -11.25 -17.00 -6.03
N ALA A 100 -10.45 -15.98 -6.34
CA ALA A 100 -9.50 -15.99 -7.46
C ALA A 100 -8.24 -16.84 -7.20
N GLY A 101 -8.14 -17.52 -6.05
CA GLY A 101 -6.98 -18.25 -5.56
C GLY A 101 -5.96 -17.33 -4.88
N LEU A 102 -4.65 -17.59 -5.06
CA LEU A 102 -3.60 -16.77 -4.46
C LEU A 102 -3.58 -15.37 -5.09
N CYS A 103 -3.98 -14.35 -4.33
CA CYS A 103 -4.10 -12.96 -4.77
C CYS A 103 -2.85 -12.13 -4.46
N ALA A 104 -2.24 -12.36 -3.30
CA ALA A 104 -1.02 -11.65 -2.92
C ALA A 104 -0.08 -12.55 -2.13
N THR A 105 1.20 -12.26 -2.23
CA THR A 105 2.25 -12.85 -1.39
C THR A 105 3.06 -11.74 -0.72
N GLY A 106 3.66 -12.05 0.42
CA GLY A 106 4.53 -11.11 1.11
C GLY A 106 5.44 -11.79 2.10
N ARG A 107 6.32 -10.99 2.66
CA ARG A 107 7.19 -11.38 3.78
C ARG A 107 7.20 -10.27 4.81
N ALA A 108 7.20 -10.63 6.07
CA ALA A 108 7.33 -9.68 7.17
C ALA A 108 8.46 -10.11 8.09
N GLY A 109 9.12 -9.14 8.70
CA GLY A 109 10.18 -9.36 9.66
C GLY A 109 10.18 -8.32 10.76
N LEU A 110 10.82 -8.63 11.88
CA LEU A 110 11.04 -7.70 12.96
C LEU A 110 12.54 -7.56 13.19
N ALA A 111 13.07 -6.34 13.16
CA ALA A 111 14.46 -6.10 13.50
C ALA A 111 14.73 -6.38 14.99
N ALA A 112 15.87 -7.00 15.29
CA ALA A 112 16.23 -7.34 16.67
C ALA A 112 16.48 -6.11 17.56
N GLY A 113 16.88 -4.97 16.95
CA GLY A 113 17.16 -3.71 17.63
C GLY A 113 16.55 -2.53 16.91
N SER A 114 16.90 -1.32 17.32
CA SER A 114 16.50 -0.09 16.62
C SER A 114 17.05 -0.07 15.20
N VAL A 115 16.27 0.47 14.28
CA VAL A 115 16.66 0.66 12.89
C VAL A 115 16.87 2.15 12.67
N SER A 116 18.06 2.52 12.20
CA SER A 116 18.35 3.92 11.86
C SER A 116 17.59 4.30 10.59
N PRO A 117 16.79 5.38 10.64
CA PRO A 117 16.14 5.89 9.43
C PRO A 117 17.17 6.51 8.49
N PRO A 118 16.84 6.69 7.21
CA PRO A 118 17.66 7.45 6.28
C PRO A 118 17.73 8.93 6.68
N ASN A 119 18.75 9.64 6.18
CA ASN A 119 18.79 11.10 6.33
C ASN A 119 17.61 11.72 5.58
N ILE A 120 16.81 12.52 6.28
CA ILE A 120 15.64 13.21 5.70
C ILE A 120 16.03 14.13 4.53
N ASP A 121 17.20 14.77 4.62
CA ASP A 121 17.67 15.70 3.60
C ASP A 121 18.12 15.03 2.29
N SER A 122 18.26 13.71 2.29
CA SER A 122 18.47 12.95 1.05
C SER A 122 17.20 12.74 0.22
N PHE A 123 16.04 13.13 0.76
CA PHE A 123 14.74 13.12 0.08
C PHE A 123 14.26 14.56 -0.13
N GLU A 124 14.19 14.99 -1.37
CA GLU A 124 13.73 16.33 -1.71
C GLU A 124 12.29 16.56 -1.23
N GLN A 125 12.05 17.69 -0.58
CA GLN A 125 10.70 18.11 -0.21
C GLN A 125 10.05 18.82 -1.39
N THR A 126 8.93 18.31 -1.84
CA THR A 126 8.10 18.96 -2.86
C THR A 126 6.62 18.90 -2.47
N PHE A 127 5.82 19.76 -3.09
CA PHE A 127 4.38 19.82 -2.90
C PHE A 127 3.66 19.63 -4.23
N PRO A 128 2.46 19.05 -4.22
CA PRO A 128 1.67 18.90 -5.42
C PRO A 128 1.42 20.25 -6.10
N SER A 129 1.57 20.29 -7.43
CA SER A 129 1.19 21.47 -8.20
C SER A 129 -0.34 21.63 -8.23
N ALA A 130 -0.82 22.87 -8.28
CA ALA A 130 -2.24 23.16 -8.46
C ALA A 130 -2.79 22.56 -9.78
N THR A 131 -1.93 22.42 -10.79
CA THR A 131 -2.27 21.78 -12.07
C THR A 131 -1.46 20.50 -12.22
N ARG A 132 -2.14 19.36 -12.26
CA ARG A 132 -1.50 18.07 -12.50
C ARG A 132 -1.35 17.83 -14.01
N PRO A 133 -0.13 17.56 -14.52
CA PRO A 133 0.04 17.11 -15.91
C PRO A 133 -0.47 15.69 -16.10
N ALA A 134 -0.75 15.29 -17.34
CA ALA A 134 -1.01 13.89 -17.66
C ALA A 134 0.22 13.02 -17.35
N ALA A 135 -0.01 11.81 -16.85
CA ALA A 135 1.07 10.85 -16.63
C ALA A 135 1.66 10.36 -17.95
N ASP A 136 2.95 10.55 -18.13
CA ASP A 136 3.75 10.08 -19.27
C ASP A 136 5.18 9.72 -18.84
N GLU A 137 6.01 9.33 -19.78
CA GLU A 137 7.41 8.97 -19.54
C GLU A 137 8.26 10.14 -19.05
N ARG A 138 7.86 11.37 -19.35
CA ARG A 138 8.57 12.59 -18.95
C ARG A 138 8.13 13.07 -17.59
N THR A 139 6.83 13.10 -17.32
CA THR A 139 6.27 13.54 -16.03
C THR A 139 6.55 12.54 -14.90
N LEU A 140 6.82 11.29 -15.26
CA LEU A 140 7.27 10.22 -14.36
C LEU A 140 8.71 9.76 -14.70
N ALA A 141 9.58 10.68 -15.14
CA ALA A 141 10.98 10.35 -15.42
C ALA A 141 11.75 10.03 -14.11
N PRO A 142 12.73 9.11 -14.13
CA PRO A 142 13.61 8.90 -12.98
C PRO A 142 14.24 10.21 -12.50
N GLY A 143 14.27 10.43 -11.19
CA GLY A 143 14.70 11.65 -10.54
C GLY A 143 13.58 12.68 -10.32
N THR A 144 12.36 12.49 -10.84
CA THR A 144 11.24 13.40 -10.58
C THR A 144 10.82 13.32 -9.11
N PRO A 145 10.87 14.43 -8.34
CA PRO A 145 10.40 14.44 -6.96
C PRO A 145 8.88 14.51 -6.91
N LEU A 146 8.28 13.80 -5.96
CA LEU A 146 6.83 13.75 -5.74
C LEU A 146 6.53 13.95 -4.26
N GLY A 147 5.52 14.73 -3.95
CA GLY A 147 5.04 14.96 -2.59
C GLY A 147 3.54 14.86 -2.48
N ILE A 148 3.03 15.06 -1.28
CA ILE A 148 1.58 15.13 -1.02
C ILE A 148 1.24 16.42 -0.27
N ALA A 149 0.00 16.85 -0.36
CA ALA A 149 -0.56 17.78 0.62
C ALA A 149 -0.51 17.12 2.00
N ALA A 150 -0.12 17.88 3.01
CA ALA A 150 -0.02 17.35 4.37
C ALA A 150 -1.35 16.72 4.81
N PHE A 151 -1.28 15.50 5.32
CA PHE A 151 -2.43 14.73 5.76
C PHE A 151 -2.45 14.61 7.28
N ARG A 152 -3.50 15.13 7.93
CA ARG A 152 -3.68 14.97 9.36
C ARG A 152 -4.45 13.68 9.67
N ALA A 153 -3.80 12.78 10.40
CA ALA A 153 -4.40 11.53 10.87
C ALA A 153 -5.34 11.78 12.04
N THR A 154 -6.62 12.03 11.78
CA THR A 154 -7.61 12.26 12.85
C THR A 154 -8.15 10.95 13.42
N ALA A 155 -8.65 10.98 14.65
CA ALA A 155 -9.30 9.82 15.30
C ALA A 155 -10.51 9.34 14.49
N GLU A 156 -11.30 10.26 13.94
CA GLU A 156 -12.47 9.96 13.12
C GLU A 156 -12.05 9.26 11.82
N PHE A 157 -11.00 9.77 11.14
CA PHE A 157 -10.47 9.13 9.94
C PHE A 157 -10.00 7.70 10.25
N LEU A 158 -9.21 7.53 11.34
CA LEU A 158 -8.72 6.21 11.72
C LEU A 158 -9.87 5.24 12.02
N ALA A 159 -10.86 5.65 12.82
CA ALA A 159 -11.99 4.78 13.16
C ALA A 159 -12.75 4.32 11.91
N ARG A 160 -13.01 5.24 10.96
CA ARG A 160 -13.65 4.90 9.69
C ARG A 160 -12.77 3.98 8.84
N TYR A 161 -11.47 4.27 8.75
CA TYR A 161 -10.53 3.44 7.98
C TYR A 161 -10.48 2.00 8.52
N LEU A 162 -10.35 1.81 9.83
CA LEU A 162 -10.34 0.48 10.45
C LEU A 162 -11.65 -0.28 10.18
N ALA A 163 -12.79 0.40 10.26
CA ALA A 163 -14.09 -0.19 9.93
C ALA A 163 -14.19 -0.57 8.44
N ASP A 164 -13.68 0.29 7.54
CA ASP A 164 -13.69 0.06 6.10
C ASP A 164 -12.85 -1.16 5.69
N ILE A 165 -11.72 -1.40 6.35
CA ILE A 165 -10.85 -2.55 6.07
C ILE A 165 -11.15 -3.77 6.95
N GLY A 166 -12.14 -3.67 7.86
CA GLY A 166 -12.50 -4.75 8.80
C GLY A 166 -11.43 -5.07 9.84
N GLU A 167 -10.51 -4.13 10.14
CA GLU A 167 -9.45 -4.33 11.13
C GLU A 167 -10.03 -4.30 12.56
N THR A 168 -9.72 -5.34 13.33
CA THR A 168 -10.27 -5.54 14.69
C THR A 168 -9.20 -5.58 15.79
N HIS A 169 -7.91 -5.47 15.42
CA HIS A 169 -6.84 -5.51 16.41
C HIS A 169 -6.90 -4.28 17.32
N ALA A 170 -7.03 -4.52 18.64
CA ALA A 170 -7.27 -3.49 19.65
C ALA A 170 -6.15 -2.44 19.75
N LEU A 171 -4.94 -2.75 19.31
CA LEU A 171 -3.76 -1.88 19.36
C LEU A 171 -4.02 -0.51 18.69
N TYR A 172 -4.69 -0.51 17.55
CA TYR A 172 -4.90 0.73 16.79
C TYR A 172 -5.80 1.71 17.51
N ALA A 173 -6.97 1.25 17.94
CA ALA A 173 -7.91 2.10 18.68
C ALA A 173 -7.42 2.40 20.10
N GLY A 174 -6.85 1.39 20.78
CA GLY A 174 -6.41 1.51 22.18
C GLY A 174 -5.22 2.45 22.38
N GLU A 175 -4.28 2.51 21.43
CA GLU A 175 -3.10 3.36 21.52
C GLU A 175 -3.12 4.55 20.54
N GLY A 176 -4.18 4.71 19.75
CA GLY A 176 -4.29 5.77 18.75
C GLY A 176 -3.23 5.68 17.65
N LEU A 177 -2.89 4.47 17.21
CA LEU A 177 -1.85 4.24 16.19
C LEU A 177 -2.45 4.21 14.78
N CYS A 178 -1.75 4.80 13.81
CA CYS A 178 -2.13 4.71 12.42
C CYS A 178 -1.87 3.29 11.89
N HIS A 179 -2.82 2.81 11.09
CA HIS A 179 -2.69 1.51 10.43
C HIS A 179 -1.65 1.56 9.28
N PRO A 180 -0.81 0.52 9.08
CA PRO A 180 0.21 0.49 8.02
C PRO A 180 -0.33 0.69 6.60
N GLY A 181 -1.55 0.26 6.31
CA GLY A 181 -2.21 0.49 5.03
C GLY A 181 -2.39 1.97 4.69
N ILE A 182 -2.51 2.85 5.69
CA ILE A 182 -2.56 4.29 5.50
C ILE A 182 -1.23 4.78 4.89
N LEU A 183 -0.09 4.26 5.34
CA LEU A 183 1.22 4.67 4.84
C LEU A 183 1.37 4.34 3.34
N LEU A 184 0.91 3.16 2.90
CA LEU A 184 0.90 2.81 1.48
C LEU A 184 -0.10 3.66 0.68
N ARG A 185 -1.25 4.01 1.27
CA ARG A 185 -2.21 4.92 0.64
C ARG A 185 -1.58 6.30 0.38
N LEU A 186 -0.71 6.79 1.27
CA LEU A 186 0.03 8.04 1.05
C LEU A 186 1.00 7.94 -0.13
N CYS A 187 1.61 6.78 -0.39
CA CYS A 187 2.43 6.55 -1.59
C CYS A 187 1.57 6.59 -2.87
N ASN A 188 0.34 6.04 -2.85
CA ASN A 188 -0.60 6.22 -3.94
C ASN A 188 -0.90 7.70 -4.19
N TRP A 189 -1.05 8.50 -3.14
CA TRP A 189 -1.28 9.94 -3.25
C TRP A 189 -0.07 10.69 -3.82
N ALA A 190 1.16 10.23 -3.56
CA ALA A 190 2.34 10.80 -4.21
C ALA A 190 2.27 10.69 -5.74
N LEU A 191 1.61 9.68 -6.30
CA LEU A 191 1.30 9.62 -7.73
C LEU A 191 0.09 10.50 -8.07
N THR A 192 -1.06 10.26 -7.44
CA THR A 192 -2.34 10.86 -7.87
C THR A 192 -2.45 12.34 -7.60
N GLN A 193 -1.69 12.91 -6.68
CA GLN A 193 -1.66 14.35 -6.43
C GLN A 193 -0.68 15.10 -7.36
N ASN A 194 0.23 14.41 -8.03
CA ASN A 194 1.24 15.04 -8.90
C ASN A 194 0.95 14.87 -10.38
N VAL A 195 0.28 13.78 -10.79
CA VAL A 195 -0.07 13.54 -12.20
C VAL A 195 -1.53 13.08 -12.33
N VAL A 196 -2.12 13.33 -13.49
CA VAL A 196 -3.43 12.77 -13.87
C VAL A 196 -3.17 11.39 -14.47
N LEU A 197 -3.63 10.35 -13.77
CA LEU A 197 -3.54 8.96 -14.19
C LEU A 197 -4.85 8.53 -14.85
N GLY A 198 -4.76 7.66 -15.87
CA GLY A 198 -5.87 6.80 -16.28
C GLY A 198 -6.13 5.70 -15.23
N PRO A 199 -6.78 4.59 -15.61
CA PRO A 199 -6.81 3.40 -14.77
C PRO A 199 -5.40 2.90 -14.48
N TRP A 200 -5.07 2.68 -13.21
CA TRP A 200 -3.74 2.27 -12.77
C TRP A 200 -3.84 1.26 -11.62
N ILE A 201 -2.77 0.50 -11.35
CA ILE A 201 -2.78 -0.61 -10.39
C ILE A 201 -1.53 -0.55 -9.51
N HIS A 202 -1.69 -0.60 -8.21
CA HIS A 202 -0.60 -0.87 -7.28
C HIS A 202 -0.13 -2.32 -7.45
N ALA A 203 1.14 -2.53 -7.77
CA ALA A 203 1.70 -3.84 -8.09
C ALA A 203 2.44 -4.50 -6.92
N GLY A 204 2.99 -3.71 -6.01
CA GLY A 204 3.71 -4.19 -4.84
C GLY A 204 4.50 -3.11 -4.13
N SER A 205 5.00 -3.42 -2.95
CA SER A 205 5.85 -2.50 -2.17
C SER A 205 6.79 -3.27 -1.25
N THR A 206 7.94 -2.62 -0.94
CA THR A 206 8.81 -2.97 0.17
C THR A 206 8.73 -1.88 1.22
N VAL A 207 8.51 -2.23 2.46
CA VAL A 207 8.29 -1.30 3.58
C VAL A 207 9.32 -1.53 4.67
N ARG A 208 9.91 -0.46 5.18
CA ARG A 208 10.74 -0.46 6.39
C ARG A 208 10.21 0.58 7.36
N ASN A 209 9.75 0.15 8.52
CA ASN A 209 9.25 1.01 9.58
C ASN A 209 10.39 1.51 10.49
N PHE A 210 10.26 2.74 11.00
CA PHE A 210 11.18 3.38 11.94
C PHE A 210 10.45 3.92 13.18
N ALA A 211 9.17 4.30 13.04
CA ALA A 211 8.31 4.76 14.11
C ALA A 211 6.84 4.46 13.81
N ALA A 212 6.03 4.31 14.82
CA ALA A 212 4.59 4.24 14.66
C ALA A 212 3.99 5.65 14.52
N ALA A 213 3.29 5.92 13.43
CA ALA A 213 2.48 7.13 13.29
C ALA A 213 1.26 7.08 14.22
N ARG A 214 0.82 8.23 14.70
CA ARG A 214 -0.26 8.37 15.69
C ARG A 214 -1.40 9.25 15.21
N VAL A 215 -2.54 9.09 15.82
CA VAL A 215 -3.62 10.05 15.73
C VAL A 215 -3.11 11.44 16.18
N GLY A 216 -3.44 12.45 15.40
CA GLY A 216 -2.97 13.83 15.59
C GLY A 216 -1.72 14.19 14.80
N ASP A 217 -0.95 13.21 14.34
CA ASP A 217 0.21 13.47 13.48
C ASP A 217 -0.21 14.06 12.13
N GLU A 218 0.62 14.97 11.66
CA GLU A 218 0.59 15.45 10.28
C GLU A 218 1.58 14.63 9.46
N LEU A 219 1.07 13.84 8.51
CA LEU A 219 1.87 12.97 7.68
C LEU A 219 2.16 13.61 6.33
N THR A 220 3.42 13.54 5.90
CA THR A 220 3.89 13.98 4.60
C THR A 220 4.71 12.90 3.92
N VAL A 221 4.85 13.00 2.61
CA VAL A 221 5.68 12.09 1.80
C VAL A 221 6.70 12.91 1.04
N ARG A 222 7.95 12.47 1.08
CA ARG A 222 8.99 12.88 0.16
C ARG A 222 9.33 11.66 -0.69
N ALA A 223 8.99 11.69 -1.96
CA ALA A 223 9.23 10.57 -2.86
C ALA A 223 10.00 11.02 -4.10
N VAL A 224 10.67 10.06 -4.72
CA VAL A 224 11.34 10.24 -6.01
C VAL A 224 10.99 9.08 -6.91
N VAL A 225 10.76 9.33 -8.18
CA VAL A 225 10.67 8.29 -9.20
C VAL A 225 12.06 7.68 -9.39
N THR A 226 12.19 6.38 -9.15
CA THR A 226 13.46 5.66 -9.32
C THR A 226 13.56 4.95 -10.67
N ALA A 227 12.43 4.52 -11.24
CA ALA A 227 12.37 3.91 -12.56
C ALA A 227 11.01 4.14 -13.23
N ASN A 228 11.04 4.25 -14.56
CA ASN A 228 9.86 4.21 -15.43
C ASN A 228 10.20 3.30 -16.62
N TYR A 229 9.47 2.20 -16.76
CA TYR A 229 9.82 1.15 -17.71
C TYR A 229 8.59 0.39 -18.21
N GLU A 230 8.80 -0.39 -19.26
CA GLU A 230 7.77 -1.31 -19.76
C GLU A 230 8.05 -2.75 -19.30
N ARG A 231 7.00 -3.43 -18.86
CA ARG A 231 7.06 -4.85 -18.50
C ARG A 231 5.77 -5.57 -18.93
N LYS A 232 5.89 -6.57 -19.77
CA LYS A 232 4.75 -7.37 -20.29
C LYS A 232 3.62 -6.51 -20.88
N GLY A 233 3.99 -5.41 -21.56
CA GLY A 233 3.05 -4.46 -22.16
C GLY A 233 2.40 -3.48 -21.18
N HIS A 234 2.74 -3.52 -19.89
CA HIS A 234 2.36 -2.51 -18.91
C HIS A 234 3.44 -1.46 -18.77
N ARG A 235 3.05 -0.19 -18.60
CA ARG A 235 3.97 0.86 -18.17
C ARG A 235 4.01 0.90 -16.66
N MET A 236 5.21 0.75 -16.12
CA MET A 236 5.50 0.65 -14.70
C MET A 236 6.21 1.90 -14.20
N VAL A 237 6.00 2.25 -12.96
CA VAL A 237 6.77 3.26 -12.23
C VAL A 237 7.16 2.73 -10.86
N ASP A 238 8.40 2.95 -10.47
CA ASP A 238 8.91 2.67 -9.13
C ASP A 238 9.21 3.98 -8.42
N LEU A 239 8.81 4.07 -7.17
CA LEU A 239 9.08 5.20 -6.28
C LEU A 239 9.91 4.73 -5.09
N ASP A 240 10.80 5.60 -4.62
CA ASP A 240 11.39 5.54 -3.28
C ASP A 240 10.79 6.67 -2.45
N ALA A 241 10.06 6.36 -1.41
CA ALA A 241 9.28 7.29 -0.61
C ALA A 241 9.65 7.23 0.87
N LEU A 242 9.87 8.39 1.49
CA LEU A 242 10.02 8.55 2.92
C LEU A 242 8.78 9.22 3.49
N ILE A 243 8.11 8.54 4.40
CA ILE A 243 6.96 9.08 5.14
C ILE A 243 7.44 9.70 6.43
N LEU A 244 7.04 10.95 6.66
CA LEU A 244 7.39 11.73 7.84
C LEU A 244 6.14 12.08 8.65
N ALA A 245 6.26 12.01 9.97
CA ALA A 245 5.31 12.59 10.89
C ALA A 245 5.84 13.96 11.36
N ASN A 246 4.97 14.98 11.33
CA ASN A 246 5.25 16.34 11.79
C ASN A 246 6.52 16.92 11.14
N ALA A 247 6.76 16.60 9.86
CA ALA A 247 7.87 17.03 9.00
C ALA A 247 9.28 16.61 9.47
N ARG A 248 9.42 15.87 10.58
CA ARG A 248 10.74 15.59 11.20
C ARG A 248 10.97 14.15 11.65
N THR A 249 9.92 13.37 11.88
CA THR A 249 10.07 12.00 12.38
C THR A 249 9.87 11.02 11.23
N PRO A 250 10.90 10.32 10.76
CA PRO A 250 10.74 9.24 9.79
C PRO A 250 9.86 8.13 10.36
N VAL A 251 8.76 7.83 9.67
CA VAL A 251 7.82 6.78 10.01
C VAL A 251 8.15 5.51 9.25
N ALA A 252 8.28 5.62 7.94
CA ALA A 252 8.62 4.49 7.08
C ALA A 252 9.31 4.93 5.79
N ARG A 253 10.20 4.09 5.25
CA ARG A 253 10.66 4.15 3.85
C ARG A 253 9.95 3.06 3.07
N ILE A 254 9.47 3.42 1.89
CA ILE A 254 8.64 2.55 1.05
C ILE A 254 9.14 2.61 -0.39
N GLU A 255 9.60 1.47 -0.89
CA GLU A 255 9.75 1.27 -2.33
C GLU A 255 8.39 0.83 -2.87
N HIS A 256 7.82 1.61 -3.78
CA HIS A 256 6.44 1.44 -4.23
C HIS A 256 6.38 1.30 -5.74
N THR A 257 5.83 0.18 -6.21
CA THR A 257 5.70 -0.12 -7.64
C THR A 257 4.24 -0.03 -8.08
N ALA A 258 3.99 0.75 -9.14
CA ALA A 258 2.67 0.87 -9.74
C ALA A 258 2.71 0.62 -11.26
N ILE A 259 1.63 0.06 -11.78
CA ILE A 259 1.33 0.04 -13.21
C ILE A 259 0.55 1.33 -13.51
N TRP A 260 1.22 2.36 -14.00
CA TRP A 260 0.57 3.64 -14.26
C TRP A 260 -0.23 3.66 -15.58
N ARG A 261 0.06 2.71 -16.49
CA ARG A 261 -0.75 2.46 -17.70
C ARG A 261 -0.81 0.95 -17.96
N PRO A 262 -1.90 0.27 -17.53
CA PRO A 262 -2.11 -1.14 -17.83
C PRO A 262 -2.22 -1.37 -19.35
N ARG A 263 -1.75 -2.52 -19.83
CA ARG A 263 -2.06 -2.95 -21.20
C ARG A 263 -3.58 -3.11 -21.34
N GLN A 264 -4.11 -2.67 -22.43
CA GLN A 264 -5.50 -2.99 -22.77
C GLN A 264 -5.63 -4.48 -23.04
N GLY A 265 -6.69 -5.11 -22.54
CA GLY A 265 -7.02 -6.48 -22.91
C GLY A 265 -7.14 -6.56 -24.44
N LEU A 266 -6.64 -7.65 -25.02
CA LEU A 266 -6.91 -7.93 -26.43
C LEU A 266 -8.44 -7.96 -26.57
N SER A 267 -9.00 -7.00 -27.31
CA SER A 267 -10.38 -7.07 -27.76
C SER A 267 -10.46 -8.39 -28.56
N HIS A 268 -11.15 -9.39 -28.02
CA HIS A 268 -11.58 -10.50 -28.86
C HIS A 268 -12.55 -9.89 -29.85
N THR A 269 -12.04 -9.53 -31.03
CA THR A 269 -12.86 -9.30 -32.20
C THR A 269 -13.51 -10.64 -32.50
N THR A 270 -14.77 -10.77 -32.13
CA THR A 270 -15.67 -11.84 -32.59
C THR A 270 -15.97 -11.64 -34.06
#